data_f4e051df0fb9f6e066fc40ffe758f49f
#
_entry.id   f4e051df0fb9f6e066fc40ffe758f49f
#
_cell.length_a   1.000
_cell.length_b   1.000
_cell.length_c   1.000
_cell.angle_alpha   90.00
_cell.angle_beta   90.00
_cell.angle_gamma   90.00
#
_symmetry.space_group_name_H-M   'P 1'
#
loop_
_entity.id
_entity.type
_entity.pdbx_description
1 polymer ?
#
loop_
_entity_poly.entity_id
_entity_poly.type
_entity_poly.pdbx_seq_one_letter_code
_entity_poly.pdbx_strand_id
1 'polypeptide(L)'
;MKRLIIIVISFLQLVAAADKLLIPMDQIQKDHLKAYGIAFWTLEKNINIEWLLNYRGGSFLIDYYSPIAQECRIRGVSFNRITANGVLDIYTEIEQNNMDIVLLEKAPRIAIYTPQNKQPWDDAVTLALTYAEVPYKTLWDEEVFQGELEKYDWLHLHHEDFTGQYGKFYRNYHTAQWYIEQQSKYETMAKNLGFLTVHEQKKALSRLIRDYVGNGGFLFAMCSATDT
;
A
#
# COMPACT_ATOMS: atom_id res chain seq x y z
N MET A 1 -15.95 71.24 -1.57
CA MET A 1 -15.96 69.80 -1.91
C MET A 1 -14.60 69.20 -1.58
N LYS A 2 -14.47 68.48 -0.44
CA LYS A 2 -13.21 67.79 -0.02
C LYS A 2 -13.22 66.40 -0.64
N ARG A 3 -12.24 66.12 -1.52
CA ARG A 3 -12.03 64.80 -2.09
C ARG A 3 -11.32 63.91 -1.06
N LEU A 4 -11.98 62.88 -0.63
CA LEU A 4 -11.42 61.82 0.21
C LEU A 4 -10.64 60.85 -0.66
N ILE A 5 -9.32 60.79 -0.52
CA ILE A 5 -8.46 59.85 -1.17
C ILE A 5 -8.38 58.63 -0.27
N ILE A 6 -9.04 57.53 -0.67
CA ILE A 6 -8.93 56.21 -0.01
C ILE A 6 -7.71 55.51 -0.57
N ILE A 7 -6.64 55.40 0.23
CA ILE A 7 -5.46 54.59 -0.08
C ILE A 7 -5.78 53.16 0.31
N VAL A 8 -6.03 52.31 -0.68
CA VAL A 8 -6.15 50.83 -0.48
C VAL A 8 -4.73 50.29 -0.39
N ILE A 9 -4.25 50.02 0.82
CA ILE A 9 -3.01 49.28 1.04
C ILE A 9 -3.31 47.79 0.85
N SER A 10 -2.97 47.27 -0.33
CA SER A 10 -3.01 45.82 -0.59
C SER A 10 -1.85 45.16 0.17
N PHE A 11 -2.16 44.50 1.27
CA PHE A 11 -1.22 43.62 1.94
C PHE A 11 -0.98 42.40 1.06
N LEU A 12 0.09 42.43 0.27
CA LEU A 12 0.64 41.23 -0.35
C LEU A 12 1.24 40.38 0.79
N GLN A 13 0.48 39.42 1.29
CA GLN A 13 1.05 38.38 2.18
C GLN A 13 2.05 37.59 1.33
N LEU A 14 3.32 37.85 1.52
CA LEU A 14 4.40 36.97 1.06
C LEU A 14 4.26 35.69 1.88
N VAL A 15 3.58 34.66 1.33
CA VAL A 15 3.64 33.33 1.89
C VAL A 15 5.08 32.88 1.69
N ALA A 16 5.88 32.97 2.76
CA ALA A 16 7.22 32.39 2.75
C ALA A 16 7.01 30.89 2.48
N ALA A 17 7.50 30.41 1.35
CA ALA A 17 7.47 28.98 1.05
C ALA A 17 8.18 28.24 2.18
N ALA A 18 7.48 27.31 2.81
CA ALA A 18 8.00 26.56 3.93
C ALA A 18 9.07 25.56 3.46
N ASP A 19 10.03 25.28 4.33
CA ASP A 19 10.99 24.20 4.07
C ASP A 19 10.25 22.87 3.92
N LYS A 20 10.80 21.98 3.08
CA LYS A 20 10.29 20.61 2.91
C LYS A 20 11.30 19.57 3.42
N LEU A 21 10.82 18.37 3.66
CA LEU A 21 11.60 17.20 4.01
C LEU A 21 11.61 16.27 2.79
N LEU A 22 12.80 16.00 2.25
CA LEU A 22 13.00 15.09 1.14
C LEU A 22 13.52 13.75 1.67
N ILE A 23 12.80 12.67 1.39
CA ILE A 23 13.24 11.29 1.64
C ILE A 23 13.72 10.72 0.30
N PRO A 24 15.03 10.65 0.05
CA PRO A 24 15.56 10.11 -1.20
C PRO A 24 15.33 8.61 -1.27
N MET A 25 15.13 8.08 -2.48
CA MET A 25 14.96 6.65 -2.74
C MET A 25 16.07 6.09 -3.64
N ASP A 26 17.16 6.84 -3.83
CA ASP A 26 18.38 6.42 -4.49
C ASP A 26 19.30 5.62 -3.55
N GLN A 27 20.52 5.33 -3.97
CA GLN A 27 21.52 4.55 -3.21
C GLN A 27 21.95 5.22 -1.88
N ILE A 28 21.61 6.47 -1.64
CA ILE A 28 21.90 7.16 -0.37
C ILE A 28 20.92 6.72 0.72
N GLN A 29 19.74 6.21 0.33
CA GLN A 29 18.79 5.67 1.29
C GLN A 29 19.32 4.41 1.94
N LYS A 30 19.37 4.41 3.27
CA LYS A 30 19.85 3.26 4.04
C LYS A 30 18.81 2.14 4.14
N ASP A 31 17.54 2.51 4.18
CA ASP A 31 16.44 1.57 4.33
C ASP A 31 15.21 2.03 3.53
N HIS A 32 15.07 1.47 2.33
CA HIS A 32 13.96 1.81 1.42
C HIS A 32 12.60 1.35 1.96
N LEU A 33 12.53 0.17 2.59
CA LEU A 33 11.26 -0.33 3.13
C LEU A 33 10.76 0.56 4.27
N LYS A 34 11.65 0.96 5.18
CA LYS A 34 11.31 1.91 6.24
C LYS A 34 10.94 3.30 5.70
N ALA A 35 11.55 3.73 4.57
CA ALA A 35 11.18 4.98 3.92
C ALA A 35 9.73 4.95 3.39
N TYR A 36 9.29 3.83 2.78
CA TYR A 36 7.87 3.62 2.45
C TYR A 36 6.98 3.61 3.69
N GLY A 37 7.45 2.99 4.79
CA GLY A 37 6.75 3.01 6.07
C GLY A 37 6.57 4.41 6.65
N ILE A 38 7.57 5.28 6.53
CA ILE A 38 7.46 6.70 6.92
C ILE A 38 6.43 7.43 6.05
N ALA A 39 6.45 7.21 4.73
CA ALA A 39 5.46 7.80 3.84
C ALA A 39 4.04 7.35 4.22
N PHE A 40 3.82 6.07 4.43
CA PHE A 40 2.53 5.54 4.86
C PHE A 40 2.08 6.16 6.20
N TRP A 41 2.95 6.15 7.21
CA TRP A 41 2.67 6.73 8.53
C TRP A 41 2.34 8.22 8.46
N THR A 42 2.99 8.97 7.56
CA THR A 42 2.72 10.40 7.34
C THR A 42 1.32 10.59 6.76
N LEU A 43 0.91 9.77 5.80
CA LEU A 43 -0.44 9.80 5.23
C LEU A 43 -1.52 9.44 6.27
N GLU A 44 -1.24 8.52 7.21
CA GLU A 44 -2.15 8.23 8.35
C GLU A 44 -2.37 9.44 9.27
N LYS A 45 -1.45 10.41 9.27
CA LYS A 45 -1.60 11.68 9.99
C LYS A 45 -2.33 12.76 9.18
N ASN A 46 -2.88 12.40 8.01
CA ASN A 46 -3.54 13.30 7.06
C ASN A 46 -2.60 14.41 6.57
N ILE A 47 -1.32 14.09 6.40
CA ILE A 47 -0.31 14.97 5.80
C ILE A 47 -0.04 14.47 4.40
N ASN A 48 -0.27 15.31 3.39
CA ASN A 48 -0.05 14.98 2.00
C ASN A 48 1.43 14.84 1.69
N ILE A 49 1.74 13.99 0.71
CA ILE A 49 3.10 13.69 0.25
C ILE A 49 3.15 13.87 -1.26
N GLU A 50 4.16 14.55 -1.76
CA GLU A 50 4.48 14.56 -3.17
C GLU A 50 5.44 13.39 -3.45
N TRP A 51 5.01 12.43 -4.27
CA TRP A 51 5.86 11.35 -4.76
C TRP A 51 6.49 11.80 -6.07
N LEU A 52 7.80 12.05 -6.03
CA LEU A 52 8.58 12.54 -7.15
C LEU A 52 9.04 11.37 -8.00
N LEU A 53 8.24 11.00 -9.01
CA LEU A 53 8.50 9.86 -9.88
C LEU A 53 9.81 10.08 -10.66
N ASN A 54 10.69 9.07 -10.60
CA ASN A 54 12.02 9.05 -11.21
C ASN A 54 13.04 10.09 -10.67
N TYR A 55 12.63 11.02 -9.84
CA TYR A 55 13.57 11.89 -9.15
C TYR A 55 14.25 11.15 -8.02
N ARG A 56 15.59 10.95 -8.11
CA ARG A 56 16.39 10.24 -7.12
C ARG A 56 15.78 8.92 -6.67
N GLY A 57 15.32 8.10 -7.64
CA GLY A 57 14.74 6.78 -7.38
C GLY A 57 13.27 6.75 -6.97
N GLY A 58 12.54 7.86 -7.12
CA GLY A 58 11.13 7.98 -6.70
C GLY A 58 10.97 8.50 -5.28
N SER A 59 11.62 9.64 -5.00
CA SER A 59 11.69 10.27 -3.66
C SER A 59 10.35 10.78 -3.16
N PHE A 60 10.23 10.92 -1.83
CA PHE A 60 9.07 11.56 -1.20
C PHE A 60 9.43 12.96 -0.74
N LEU A 61 8.60 13.95 -1.06
CA LEU A 61 8.74 15.33 -0.63
C LEU A 61 7.51 15.71 0.23
N ILE A 62 7.77 16.15 1.45
CA ILE A 62 6.76 16.40 2.49
C ILE A 62 7.00 17.77 3.08
N ASP A 63 5.97 18.51 3.48
CA ASP A 63 6.15 19.73 4.26
C ASP A 63 6.95 19.42 5.52
N TYR A 64 7.87 20.31 5.90
CA TYR A 64 8.74 20.02 7.04
C TYR A 64 7.98 20.08 8.35
N TYR A 65 7.85 18.93 8.99
CA TYR A 65 7.38 18.79 10.37
C TYR A 65 8.44 18.10 11.22
N SER A 66 8.76 18.69 12.37
CA SER A 66 9.75 18.13 13.30
C SER A 66 9.45 16.68 13.71
N PRO A 67 8.18 16.27 13.97
CA PRO A 67 7.86 14.88 14.29
C PRO A 67 8.20 13.90 13.16
N ILE A 68 8.01 14.28 11.89
CA ILE A 68 8.37 13.41 10.74
C ILE A 68 9.89 13.23 10.67
N ALA A 69 10.63 14.33 10.81
CA ALA A 69 12.10 14.29 10.85
C ALA A 69 12.62 13.44 12.03
N GLN A 70 11.94 13.47 13.17
CA GLN A 70 12.26 12.63 14.32
C GLN A 70 11.98 11.16 14.04
N GLU A 71 10.83 10.83 13.44
CA GLU A 71 10.46 9.47 13.09
C GLU A 71 11.42 8.86 12.05
N CYS A 72 11.86 9.64 11.06
CA CYS A 72 12.91 9.23 10.14
C CYS A 72 14.19 8.81 10.89
N ARG A 73 14.61 9.60 11.90
CA ARG A 73 15.80 9.26 12.69
C ARG A 73 15.61 7.98 13.51
N ILE A 74 14.44 7.81 14.12
CA ILE A 74 14.10 6.62 14.94
C ILE A 74 14.15 5.36 14.09
N ARG A 75 13.58 5.42 12.87
CA ARG A 75 13.53 4.26 11.95
C ARG A 75 14.78 4.12 11.08
N GLY A 76 15.78 5.01 11.22
CA GLY A 76 17.02 4.95 10.43
C GLY A 76 16.89 5.36 8.98
N VAL A 77 15.83 6.10 8.63
CA VAL A 77 15.56 6.59 7.28
C VAL A 77 16.35 7.85 6.98
N SER A 78 17.08 7.87 5.88
CA SER A 78 17.82 9.04 5.41
C SER A 78 16.86 10.11 4.89
N PHE A 79 17.08 11.37 5.26
CA PHE A 79 16.29 12.51 4.77
C PHE A 79 17.12 13.79 4.71
N ASN A 80 16.66 14.76 3.92
CA ASN A 80 17.23 16.10 3.81
C ASN A 80 16.16 17.15 4.08
N ARG A 81 16.52 18.20 4.82
CA ARG A 81 15.69 19.41 4.90
C ARG A 81 16.03 20.30 3.69
N ILE A 82 15.04 20.63 2.88
CA ILE A 82 15.17 21.40 1.66
C ILE A 82 14.53 22.77 1.87
N THR A 83 15.28 23.81 1.57
CA THR A 83 14.76 25.20 1.60
C THR A 83 13.80 25.45 0.44
N ALA A 84 12.99 26.49 0.54
CA ALA A 84 12.07 26.90 -0.51
C ALA A 84 12.73 27.01 -1.90
N ASN A 85 13.94 27.58 -1.98
CA ASN A 85 14.69 27.69 -3.24
C ASN A 85 15.10 26.31 -3.76
N GLY A 86 15.58 25.41 -2.88
CA GLY A 86 15.91 24.05 -3.27
C GLY A 86 14.70 23.24 -3.75
N VAL A 87 13.50 23.53 -3.27
CA VAL A 87 12.25 22.91 -3.79
C VAL A 87 11.98 23.37 -5.21
N LEU A 88 12.19 24.65 -5.52
CA LEU A 88 12.07 25.18 -6.89
C LEU A 88 13.09 24.54 -7.84
N ASP A 89 14.32 24.32 -7.38
CA ASP A 89 15.35 23.63 -8.16
C ASP A 89 14.91 22.18 -8.48
N ILE A 90 14.36 21.47 -7.49
CA ILE A 90 13.82 20.10 -7.67
C ILE A 90 12.70 20.09 -8.71
N TYR A 91 11.72 20.98 -8.62
CA TYR A 91 10.62 21.03 -9.58
C TYR A 91 11.12 21.39 -10.99
N THR A 92 12.08 22.29 -11.10
CA THR A 92 12.69 22.63 -12.37
C THR A 92 13.41 21.42 -13.00
N GLU A 93 14.15 20.66 -12.20
CA GLU A 93 14.82 19.44 -12.67
C GLU A 93 13.80 18.38 -13.13
N ILE A 94 12.71 18.20 -12.39
CA ILE A 94 11.63 17.27 -12.74
C ILE A 94 11.01 17.65 -14.10
N GLU A 95 10.67 18.92 -14.28
CA GLU A 95 10.09 19.43 -15.52
C GLU A 95 11.04 19.26 -16.72
N GLN A 96 12.33 19.60 -16.54
CA GLN A 96 13.32 19.51 -17.62
C GLN A 96 13.68 18.08 -18.04
N ASN A 97 13.49 17.09 -17.16
CA ASN A 97 13.89 15.71 -17.41
C ASN A 97 12.70 14.74 -17.63
N ASN A 98 11.52 15.28 -17.94
CA ASN A 98 10.31 14.47 -18.22
C ASN A 98 9.99 13.48 -17.09
N MET A 99 10.16 13.93 -15.86
CA MET A 99 9.72 13.23 -14.64
C MET A 99 8.32 13.73 -14.26
N ASP A 100 7.71 13.14 -13.23
CA ASP A 100 6.36 13.52 -12.81
C ASP A 100 6.24 13.60 -11.28
N ILE A 101 5.19 14.26 -10.81
CA ILE A 101 4.87 14.40 -9.38
C ILE A 101 3.45 13.88 -9.17
N VAL A 102 3.32 12.92 -8.26
CA VAL A 102 2.02 12.39 -7.84
C VAL A 102 1.74 12.82 -6.41
N LEU A 103 0.61 13.50 -6.21
CA LEU A 103 0.15 13.84 -4.86
C LEU A 103 -0.50 12.62 -4.21
N LEU A 104 0.06 12.18 -3.08
CA LEU A 104 -0.51 11.15 -2.24
C LEU A 104 -1.27 11.84 -1.09
N GLU A 105 -2.55 11.48 -0.92
CA GLU A 105 -3.44 12.18 0.02
C GLU A 105 -3.96 11.28 1.15
N LYS A 106 -3.90 9.96 0.96
CA LYS A 106 -4.48 9.01 1.89
C LYS A 106 -3.68 7.71 1.99
N ALA A 107 -3.48 7.23 3.21
CA ALA A 107 -2.98 5.88 3.45
C ALA A 107 -4.07 4.84 3.09
N PRO A 108 -3.79 3.85 2.23
CA PRO A 108 -4.76 2.81 1.91
C PRO A 108 -4.94 1.84 3.09
N ARG A 109 -6.16 1.33 3.29
CA ARG A 109 -6.42 0.19 4.16
C ARG A 109 -6.10 -1.08 3.39
N ILE A 110 -5.15 -1.87 3.90
CA ILE A 110 -4.57 -3.00 3.17
C ILE A 110 -5.13 -4.32 3.72
N ALA A 111 -5.64 -5.16 2.83
CA ALA A 111 -5.96 -6.54 3.10
C ALA A 111 -5.01 -7.48 2.34
N ILE A 112 -4.60 -8.56 2.99
CA ILE A 112 -3.83 -9.64 2.38
C ILE A 112 -4.63 -10.90 2.48
N TYR A 113 -4.90 -11.52 1.34
CA TYR A 113 -5.58 -12.80 1.30
C TYR A 113 -4.60 -13.94 1.55
N THR A 114 -4.73 -14.58 2.70
CA THR A 114 -3.84 -15.68 3.11
C THR A 114 -4.53 -16.59 4.10
N PRO A 115 -4.32 -17.92 4.03
CA PRO A 115 -4.88 -18.85 4.99
C PRO A 115 -4.31 -18.61 6.39
N GLN A 116 -5.15 -18.82 7.42
CA GLN A 116 -4.80 -18.56 8.83
C GLN A 116 -3.64 -19.42 9.35
N ASN A 117 -3.37 -20.55 8.71
CA ASN A 117 -2.32 -21.48 9.10
C ASN A 117 -0.97 -21.22 8.43
N LYS A 118 -0.86 -20.21 7.55
CA LYS A 118 0.41 -19.86 6.95
C LYS A 118 1.32 -19.11 7.92
N GLN A 119 2.60 -19.45 7.85
CA GLN A 119 3.63 -18.80 8.63
C GLN A 119 3.98 -17.45 7.99
N PRO A 120 4.30 -16.38 8.77
CA PRO A 120 4.60 -15.06 8.21
C PRO A 120 5.75 -15.04 7.19
N TRP A 121 6.70 -15.94 7.30
CA TRP A 121 7.84 -16.03 6.38
C TRP A 121 7.54 -16.75 5.06
N ASP A 122 6.36 -17.33 4.91
CA ASP A 122 5.91 -17.92 3.65
C ASP A 122 5.38 -16.85 2.68
N ASP A 123 5.15 -15.64 3.18
CA ASP A 123 4.67 -14.50 2.40
C ASP A 123 5.63 -13.31 2.56
N ALA A 124 6.43 -13.06 1.52
CA ALA A 124 7.37 -11.95 1.50
C ALA A 124 6.70 -10.57 1.62
N VAL A 125 5.43 -10.44 1.22
CA VAL A 125 4.69 -9.18 1.31
C VAL A 125 4.30 -8.87 2.74
N THR A 126 3.77 -9.85 3.50
CA THR A 126 3.48 -9.66 4.93
C THR A 126 4.74 -9.33 5.71
N LEU A 127 5.86 -9.99 5.38
CA LEU A 127 7.14 -9.70 5.98
C LEU A 127 7.61 -8.26 5.67
N ALA A 128 7.53 -7.83 4.41
CA ALA A 128 7.92 -6.48 4.00
C ALA A 128 7.05 -5.40 4.66
N LEU A 129 5.73 -5.59 4.70
CA LEU A 129 4.81 -4.65 5.36
C LEU A 129 5.05 -4.58 6.87
N THR A 130 5.27 -5.73 7.52
CA THR A 130 5.60 -5.79 8.95
C THR A 130 6.92 -5.09 9.23
N TYR A 131 7.96 -5.32 8.43
CA TYR A 131 9.24 -4.66 8.56
C TYR A 131 9.12 -3.14 8.34
N ALA A 132 8.37 -2.72 7.34
CA ALA A 132 8.09 -1.31 7.05
C ALA A 132 7.18 -0.64 8.08
N GLU A 133 6.59 -1.41 9.00
CA GLU A 133 5.60 -0.95 9.98
C GLU A 133 4.34 -0.36 9.29
N VAL A 134 3.95 -0.97 8.17
CA VAL A 134 2.71 -0.66 7.46
C VAL A 134 1.60 -1.62 7.93
N PRO A 135 0.51 -1.13 8.52
CA PRO A 135 -0.56 -1.97 9.01
C PRO A 135 -1.32 -2.66 7.86
N TYR A 136 -1.65 -3.91 8.08
CA TYR A 136 -2.48 -4.70 7.17
C TYR A 136 -3.37 -5.67 7.96
N LYS A 137 -4.39 -6.21 7.30
CA LYS A 137 -5.25 -7.26 7.85
C LYS A 137 -5.21 -8.48 6.94
N THR A 138 -5.03 -9.66 7.52
CA THR A 138 -5.22 -10.91 6.79
C THR A 138 -6.69 -11.24 6.69
N LEU A 139 -7.13 -11.62 5.50
CA LEU A 139 -8.47 -12.14 5.22
C LEU A 139 -8.33 -13.53 4.60
N TRP A 140 -9.32 -14.38 4.84
CA TRP A 140 -9.46 -15.66 4.17
C TRP A 140 -10.88 -15.78 3.60
N ASP A 141 -11.25 -16.99 3.17
CA ASP A 141 -12.52 -17.26 2.51
C ASP A 141 -13.71 -16.76 3.31
N GLU A 142 -13.77 -17.09 4.61
CA GLU A 142 -14.91 -16.77 5.48
C GLU A 142 -15.11 -15.25 5.59
N GLU A 143 -14.03 -14.49 5.82
CA GLU A 143 -14.11 -13.05 5.97
C GLU A 143 -14.53 -12.36 4.64
N VAL A 144 -14.07 -12.90 3.50
CA VAL A 144 -14.48 -12.36 2.19
C VAL A 144 -15.97 -12.62 1.93
N PHE A 145 -16.48 -13.83 2.25
CA PHE A 145 -17.90 -14.13 2.14
C PHE A 145 -18.77 -13.35 3.13
N GLN A 146 -18.21 -12.91 4.25
CA GLN A 146 -18.87 -12.01 5.22
C GLN A 146 -18.87 -10.54 4.79
N GLY A 147 -18.28 -10.21 3.64
CA GLY A 147 -18.21 -8.83 3.14
C GLY A 147 -17.12 -7.97 3.78
N GLU A 148 -16.18 -8.57 4.53
CA GLU A 148 -15.09 -7.82 5.17
C GLU A 148 -14.17 -7.13 4.14
N LEU A 149 -14.06 -7.67 2.91
CA LEU A 149 -13.21 -7.12 1.88
C LEU A 149 -13.56 -5.67 1.50
N GLU A 150 -14.83 -5.29 1.55
CA GLU A 150 -15.30 -3.94 1.24
C GLU A 150 -14.77 -2.85 2.19
N LYS A 151 -14.23 -3.25 3.34
CA LYS A 151 -13.63 -2.32 4.31
C LYS A 151 -12.22 -1.87 3.94
N TYR A 152 -11.62 -2.47 2.92
CA TYR A 152 -10.24 -2.25 2.51
C TYR A 152 -10.17 -1.58 1.15
N ASP A 153 -9.13 -0.76 0.96
CA ASP A 153 -8.90 -0.03 -0.29
C ASP A 153 -8.03 -0.86 -1.26
N TRP A 154 -7.18 -1.75 -0.71
CA TRP A 154 -6.25 -2.58 -1.47
C TRP A 154 -6.28 -4.02 -0.98
N LEU A 155 -6.47 -4.97 -1.91
CA LEU A 155 -6.32 -6.41 -1.70
C LEU A 155 -5.03 -6.91 -2.35
N HIS A 156 -4.21 -7.61 -1.58
CA HIS A 156 -3.05 -8.34 -2.08
C HIS A 156 -3.34 -9.83 -2.15
N LEU A 157 -3.10 -10.44 -3.33
CA LEU A 157 -3.12 -11.87 -3.58
C LEU A 157 -1.70 -12.33 -3.93
N HIS A 158 -1.19 -13.37 -3.26
CA HIS A 158 0.16 -13.84 -3.53
C HIS A 158 0.16 -15.26 -4.13
N HIS A 159 0.12 -16.30 -3.34
CA HIS A 159 0.27 -17.67 -3.83
C HIS A 159 -1.04 -18.38 -4.17
N GLU A 160 -2.15 -17.77 -3.82
CA GLU A 160 -3.44 -18.42 -3.95
C GLU A 160 -3.95 -18.32 -5.39
N ASP A 161 -4.32 -19.45 -5.92
CA ASP A 161 -4.98 -19.58 -7.21
C ASP A 161 -6.39 -20.09 -6.96
N PHE A 162 -7.36 -19.35 -7.45
CA PHE A 162 -8.77 -19.65 -7.27
C PHE A 162 -9.30 -20.63 -8.31
N THR A 163 -8.50 -20.97 -9.30
CA THR A 163 -8.89 -21.86 -10.40
C THR A 163 -8.63 -23.32 -10.09
N GLY A 164 -7.80 -23.65 -9.12
CA GLY A 164 -7.59 -25.02 -8.75
C GLY A 164 -6.27 -25.36 -8.07
N GLN A 165 -5.56 -24.39 -7.50
CA GLN A 165 -4.33 -24.66 -6.76
C GLN A 165 -4.56 -25.67 -5.62
N TYR A 166 -5.76 -25.70 -5.06
CA TYR A 166 -6.18 -26.70 -4.11
C TYR A 166 -5.93 -28.13 -4.62
N GLY A 167 -6.20 -28.41 -5.90
CA GLY A 167 -5.93 -29.69 -6.54
C GLY A 167 -4.52 -29.87 -7.12
N LYS A 168 -3.74 -28.79 -7.21
CA LYS A 168 -2.42 -28.77 -7.88
C LYS A 168 -1.45 -29.81 -7.33
N PHE A 169 -1.45 -30.04 -6.04
CA PHE A 169 -0.57 -30.98 -5.38
C PHE A 169 -1.11 -32.41 -5.24
N TYR A 170 -2.37 -32.64 -5.61
CA TYR A 170 -3.02 -33.93 -5.45
C TYR A 170 -2.21 -35.08 -6.03
N ARG A 171 -1.72 -34.93 -7.25
CA ARG A 171 -0.99 -35.99 -7.95
C ARG A 171 0.21 -36.52 -7.15
N ASN A 172 0.92 -35.64 -6.47
CA ASN A 172 2.19 -35.99 -5.80
C ASN A 172 2.04 -36.18 -4.28
N TYR A 173 0.98 -35.62 -3.68
CA TYR A 173 0.89 -35.51 -2.23
C TYR A 173 -0.44 -36.03 -1.63
N HIS A 174 -1.32 -36.66 -2.43
CA HIS A 174 -2.64 -37.12 -1.96
C HIS A 174 -2.58 -38.13 -0.80
N THR A 175 -1.45 -38.79 -0.57
CA THR A 175 -1.21 -39.69 0.56
C THR A 175 -0.45 -39.05 1.73
N ALA A 176 0.05 -37.82 1.54
CA ALA A 176 0.80 -37.12 2.59
C ALA A 176 -0.17 -36.60 3.67
N GLN A 177 0.15 -36.83 4.95
CA GLN A 177 -0.72 -36.46 6.07
C GLN A 177 -1.08 -34.97 6.08
N TRP A 178 -0.12 -34.09 5.85
CA TRP A 178 -0.37 -32.65 5.79
C TRP A 178 -1.36 -32.27 4.69
N TYR A 179 -1.30 -32.95 3.53
CA TYR A 179 -2.20 -32.68 2.41
C TYR A 179 -3.64 -33.14 2.73
N ILE A 180 -3.78 -34.33 3.31
CA ILE A 180 -5.08 -34.89 3.71
C ILE A 180 -5.76 -33.96 4.75
N GLU A 181 -5.00 -33.48 5.73
CA GLU A 181 -5.50 -32.55 6.75
C GLU A 181 -5.93 -31.21 6.14
N GLN A 182 -5.13 -30.65 5.23
CA GLN A 182 -5.45 -29.41 4.53
C GLN A 182 -6.69 -29.58 3.65
N GLN A 183 -6.77 -30.64 2.90
CA GLN A 183 -7.93 -30.98 2.08
C GLN A 183 -9.21 -31.07 2.92
N SER A 184 -9.17 -31.81 4.02
CA SER A 184 -10.30 -31.94 4.94
C SER A 184 -10.75 -30.59 5.51
N LYS A 185 -9.83 -29.70 5.85
CA LYS A 185 -10.14 -28.34 6.31
C LYS A 185 -10.86 -27.52 5.24
N TYR A 186 -10.37 -27.54 4.01
CA TYR A 186 -10.98 -26.78 2.91
C TYR A 186 -12.35 -27.33 2.52
N GLU A 187 -12.52 -28.66 2.49
CA GLU A 187 -13.82 -29.28 2.22
C GLU A 187 -14.85 -28.97 3.34
N THR A 188 -14.39 -28.96 4.58
CA THR A 188 -15.24 -28.57 5.72
C THR A 188 -15.66 -27.11 5.62
N MET A 189 -14.73 -26.23 5.31
CA MET A 189 -15.01 -24.80 5.11
C MET A 189 -16.00 -24.58 3.95
N ALA A 190 -15.80 -25.25 2.82
CA ALA A 190 -16.71 -25.16 1.69
C ALA A 190 -18.14 -25.54 2.08
N LYS A 191 -18.31 -26.65 2.81
CA LYS A 191 -19.61 -27.11 3.32
C LYS A 191 -20.24 -26.12 4.29
N ASN A 192 -19.46 -25.56 5.21
CA ASN A 192 -19.92 -24.56 6.17
C ASN A 192 -20.42 -23.28 5.48
N LEU A 193 -19.79 -22.91 4.36
CA LEU A 193 -20.18 -21.78 3.53
C LEU A 193 -21.32 -22.13 2.53
N GLY A 194 -21.83 -23.36 2.55
CA GLY A 194 -22.95 -23.79 1.72
C GLY A 194 -22.59 -24.27 0.32
N PHE A 195 -21.32 -24.58 0.04
CA PHE A 195 -20.85 -25.09 -1.24
C PHE A 195 -20.67 -26.63 -1.20
N LEU A 196 -20.91 -27.27 -2.33
CA LEU A 196 -20.72 -28.73 -2.47
C LEU A 196 -19.23 -29.08 -2.60
N THR A 197 -18.44 -28.21 -3.21
CA THR A 197 -17.03 -28.46 -3.47
C THR A 197 -16.19 -27.18 -3.19
N VAL A 198 -14.90 -27.39 -2.91
CA VAL A 198 -13.94 -26.28 -2.77
C VAL A 198 -13.83 -25.49 -4.07
N HIS A 199 -13.92 -26.16 -5.22
CA HIS A 199 -13.89 -25.48 -6.53
C HIS A 199 -15.06 -24.50 -6.71
N GLU A 200 -16.28 -24.89 -6.37
CA GLU A 200 -17.44 -24.00 -6.42
C GLU A 200 -17.30 -22.81 -5.48
N GLN A 201 -16.80 -23.05 -4.27
CA GLN A 201 -16.50 -22.01 -3.30
C GLN A 201 -15.47 -21.02 -3.86
N LYS A 202 -14.34 -21.49 -4.37
CA LYS A 202 -13.29 -20.62 -4.93
C LYS A 202 -13.76 -19.83 -6.15
N LYS A 203 -14.58 -20.45 -7.00
CA LYS A 203 -15.23 -19.75 -8.12
C LYS A 203 -16.21 -18.66 -7.67
N ALA A 204 -16.91 -18.87 -6.57
CA ALA A 204 -17.76 -17.82 -5.99
C ALA A 204 -16.93 -16.72 -5.36
N LEU A 205 -15.83 -17.06 -4.67
CA LEU A 205 -14.88 -16.12 -4.09
C LEU A 205 -14.25 -15.21 -5.15
N SER A 206 -13.79 -15.77 -6.27
CA SER A 206 -13.21 -14.98 -7.36
C SER A 206 -14.19 -13.96 -7.96
N ARG A 207 -15.50 -14.28 -7.94
CA ARG A 207 -16.53 -13.31 -8.34
C ARG A 207 -16.67 -12.15 -7.35
N LEU A 208 -16.60 -12.43 -6.05
CA LEU A 208 -16.61 -11.38 -5.02
C LEU A 208 -15.40 -10.45 -5.16
N ILE A 209 -14.22 -11.01 -5.42
CA ILE A 209 -13.00 -10.22 -5.68
C ILE A 209 -13.14 -9.39 -6.95
N ARG A 210 -13.67 -9.96 -8.04
CA ARG A 210 -13.97 -9.23 -9.27
C ARG A 210 -14.93 -8.06 -9.01
N ASP A 211 -15.98 -8.30 -8.25
CA ASP A 211 -17.00 -7.30 -7.95
C ASP A 211 -16.42 -6.20 -7.05
N TYR A 212 -15.56 -6.55 -6.10
CA TYR A 212 -14.77 -5.60 -5.30
C TYR A 212 -13.92 -4.67 -6.19
N VAL A 213 -13.19 -5.22 -7.17
CA VAL A 213 -12.40 -4.42 -8.12
C VAL A 213 -13.31 -3.56 -9.00
N GLY A 214 -14.44 -4.12 -9.47
CA GLY A 214 -15.45 -3.39 -10.26
C GLY A 214 -16.05 -2.21 -9.50
N ASN A 215 -16.12 -2.28 -8.17
CA ASN A 215 -16.60 -1.22 -7.29
C ASN A 215 -15.49 -0.23 -6.85
N GLY A 216 -14.28 -0.33 -7.43
CA GLY A 216 -13.19 0.62 -7.19
C GLY A 216 -12.13 0.14 -6.18
N GLY A 217 -12.17 -1.10 -5.73
CA GLY A 217 -11.12 -1.71 -4.93
C GLY A 217 -9.85 -1.93 -5.76
N PHE A 218 -8.68 -1.81 -5.12
CA PHE A 218 -7.39 -2.02 -5.76
C PHE A 218 -6.93 -3.46 -5.56
N LEU A 219 -6.54 -4.14 -6.63
CA LEU A 219 -6.02 -5.51 -6.59
C LEU A 219 -4.57 -5.55 -7.04
N PHE A 220 -3.71 -6.17 -6.23
CA PHE A 220 -2.36 -6.54 -6.62
C PHE A 220 -2.16 -8.05 -6.47
N ALA A 221 -2.00 -8.73 -7.58
CA ALA A 221 -1.79 -10.18 -7.63
C ALA A 221 -0.36 -10.52 -8.05
N MET A 222 0.21 -11.54 -7.40
CA MET A 222 1.55 -12.04 -7.68
C MET A 222 1.54 -13.57 -7.79
N CYS A 223 2.55 -14.11 -8.49
CA CYS A 223 2.81 -15.54 -8.61
C CYS A 223 1.58 -16.29 -9.16
N SER A 224 1.18 -17.41 -8.57
CA SER A 224 0.04 -18.21 -9.03
C SER A 224 -1.32 -17.50 -8.88
N ALA A 225 -1.40 -16.45 -8.07
CA ALA A 225 -2.61 -15.64 -7.98
C ALA A 225 -2.92 -14.84 -9.26
N THR A 226 -1.96 -14.71 -10.18
CA THR A 226 -2.17 -14.08 -11.49
C THR A 226 -2.95 -14.95 -12.47
N ASP A 227 -3.12 -16.23 -12.15
CA ASP A 227 -3.85 -17.19 -12.98
C ASP A 227 -5.37 -17.23 -12.68
N THR A 228 -5.85 -16.32 -11.83
CA THR A 228 -7.23 -16.31 -11.30
C THR A 228 -8.21 -15.62 -12.23
#